data_4041a6d5d0db764d8b85745b4b1e7a40
#
_entry.id   4041a6d5d0db764d8b85745b4b1e7a40
#
_cell.length_a   1.000
_cell.length_b   1.000
_cell.length_c   1.000
_cell.angle_alpha   90.00
_cell.angle_beta   90.00
_cell.angle_gamma   90.00
#
_symmetry.space_group_name_H-M   'P 1'
#
loop_
_entity.id
_entity.type
_entity.pdbx_description
1 polymer ?
#
loop_
_entity_poly.entity_id
_entity_poly.type
_entity_poly.pdbx_seq_one_letter_code
_entity_poly.pdbx_strand_id
1 'polypeptide(L)'
;MAIIKKFRIKSFKNEGALIKLKQLSLSFGTRKILDNVSFSVNKGQILGLLGPNGVGKSTIFNLITGLIKPDYGSITIQSKIVNDYPIYLRTKKFRIGYVPQYGGYFHDLTLMENLNAIGEILVLDKKIRIEKISSLIAKFELDSVCDVMAKHLSGGQKKRLVIALALLGDPKILLLDEPFAALDVLTIKMLQNIIVDLQSDYNISIILCDHQARDLLSCVDIAIVLSNCKIIASGTPSQLINNDEAKDAYFGDSFKIS
;
A
#
# COMPACT_ATOMS: atom_id res chain seq x y z
N MET A 1 -11.00 -13.63 -23.41
CA MET A 1 -10.30 -14.72 -22.71
C MET A 1 -9.13 -14.10 -21.95
N ALA A 2 -9.35 -13.68 -20.70
CA ALA A 2 -8.35 -12.96 -19.90
C ALA A 2 -7.34 -13.98 -19.37
N ILE A 3 -6.09 -13.81 -19.79
CA ILE A 3 -4.96 -14.61 -19.34
C ILE A 3 -4.66 -14.18 -17.90
N ILE A 4 -5.12 -14.97 -16.92
CA ILE A 4 -4.60 -14.90 -15.56
C ILE A 4 -3.11 -15.23 -15.66
N LYS A 5 -2.25 -14.21 -15.59
CA LYS A 5 -0.81 -14.42 -15.49
C LYS A 5 -0.56 -15.28 -14.26
N LYS A 6 -0.18 -16.56 -14.47
CA LYS A 6 0.19 -17.51 -13.42
C LYS A 6 1.15 -16.81 -12.46
N PHE A 7 0.77 -16.76 -11.18
CA PHE A 7 1.63 -16.34 -10.09
C PHE A 7 2.98 -17.06 -10.19
N ARG A 8 4.02 -16.36 -10.63
CA ARG A 8 5.39 -16.83 -10.47
C ARG A 8 5.74 -16.68 -9.00
N ILE A 9 5.89 -17.80 -8.30
CA ILE A 9 6.59 -17.84 -7.01
C ILE A 9 8.03 -17.38 -7.31
N LYS A 10 8.29 -16.09 -7.16
CA LYS A 10 9.65 -15.55 -7.19
C LYS A 10 10.33 -16.03 -5.92
N SER A 11 11.37 -16.85 -6.03
CA SER A 11 12.31 -17.05 -4.94
C SER A 11 12.96 -15.68 -4.68
N PHE A 12 12.53 -14.99 -3.63
CA PHE A 12 13.18 -13.75 -3.22
C PHE A 12 14.62 -14.12 -2.83
N LYS A 13 15.60 -13.59 -3.60
CA LYS A 13 17.01 -13.68 -3.21
C LYS A 13 17.12 -13.08 -1.81
N ASN A 14 17.90 -13.72 -0.95
CA ASN A 14 18.18 -13.33 0.44
C ASN A 14 19.00 -12.00 0.52
N GLU A 15 18.57 -10.98 -0.20
CA GLU A 15 18.97 -9.60 0.01
C GLU A 15 18.13 -9.12 1.17
N GLY A 16 18.70 -8.92 2.34
CA GLY A 16 18.02 -8.62 3.60
C GLY A 16 16.75 -7.76 3.50
N ALA A 17 15.90 -7.85 4.49
CA ALA A 17 14.59 -7.17 4.50
C ALA A 17 14.71 -5.67 4.19
N LEU A 18 13.90 -5.17 3.23
CA LEU A 18 13.82 -3.76 2.88
C LEU A 18 13.23 -2.93 4.03
N ILE A 19 12.15 -3.47 4.63
CA ILE A 19 11.51 -2.91 5.83
C ILE A 19 11.45 -4.01 6.87
N LYS A 20 11.79 -3.69 8.12
CA LYS A 20 11.67 -4.60 9.26
C LYS A 20 11.09 -3.85 10.44
N LEU A 21 9.98 -4.36 10.93
CA LEU A 21 9.36 -3.98 12.20
C LEU A 21 9.75 -5.03 13.23
N LYS A 22 10.25 -4.61 14.38
CA LYS A 22 10.68 -5.52 15.45
C LYS A 22 10.03 -5.10 16.77
N GLN A 23 9.19 -5.98 17.30
CA GLN A 23 8.55 -5.86 18.62
C GLN A 23 7.84 -4.51 18.84
N LEU A 24 7.13 -4.04 17.79
CA LEU A 24 6.43 -2.76 17.88
C LEU A 24 5.24 -2.86 18.82
N SER A 25 5.18 -1.95 19.77
CA SER A 25 4.04 -1.73 20.63
C SER A 25 3.65 -0.26 20.64
N LEU A 26 2.36 0.01 20.65
CA LEU A 26 1.80 1.36 20.66
C LEU A 26 0.46 1.38 21.40
N SER A 27 0.28 2.41 22.22
CA SER A 27 -0.99 2.69 22.90
C SER A 27 -1.39 4.15 22.71
N PHE A 28 -2.69 4.42 22.66
CA PHE A 28 -3.25 5.76 22.76
C PHE A 28 -3.99 5.87 24.12
N GLY A 29 -3.39 6.57 25.06
CA GLY A 29 -3.85 6.56 26.46
C GLY A 29 -3.83 5.15 27.02
N THR A 30 -4.96 4.67 27.50
CA THR A 30 -5.10 3.30 28.02
C THR A 30 -5.38 2.24 26.96
N ARG A 31 -5.70 2.66 25.72
CA ARG A 31 -6.05 1.73 24.65
C ARG A 31 -4.79 1.26 23.90
N LYS A 32 -4.48 -0.03 24.05
CA LYS A 32 -3.44 -0.69 23.24
C LYS A 32 -3.91 -0.82 21.80
N ILE A 33 -3.05 -0.46 20.84
CA ILE A 33 -3.31 -0.54 19.40
C ILE A 33 -2.44 -1.64 18.76
N LEU A 34 -1.17 -1.72 19.15
CA LEU A 34 -0.25 -2.77 18.71
C LEU A 34 0.45 -3.36 19.94
N ASP A 35 0.63 -4.67 19.95
CA ASP A 35 1.26 -5.42 21.02
C ASP A 35 2.31 -6.39 20.45
N ASN A 36 3.58 -6.03 20.53
CA ASN A 36 4.72 -6.85 20.12
C ASN A 36 4.67 -7.29 18.65
N VAL A 37 4.24 -6.41 17.74
CA VAL A 37 4.10 -6.69 16.32
C VAL A 37 5.47 -6.73 15.64
N SER A 38 5.78 -7.83 14.96
CA SER A 38 7.05 -8.01 14.23
C SER A 38 6.80 -8.64 12.87
N PHE A 39 7.32 -8.01 11.80
CA PHE A 39 7.33 -8.58 10.45
C PHE A 39 8.39 -7.89 9.58
N SER A 40 8.61 -8.44 8.40
CA SER A 40 9.52 -7.86 7.43
C SER A 40 8.93 -7.90 6.01
N VAL A 41 9.38 -6.96 5.18
CA VAL A 41 9.05 -6.87 3.75
C VAL A 41 10.35 -6.90 2.97
N ASN A 42 10.45 -7.79 2.00
CA ASN A 42 11.58 -7.88 1.11
C ASN A 42 11.46 -6.89 -0.05
N LYS A 43 12.58 -6.61 -0.69
CA LYS A 43 12.59 -5.77 -1.89
C LYS A 43 11.79 -6.42 -3.02
N GLY A 44 10.92 -5.64 -3.65
CA GLY A 44 10.05 -6.10 -4.74
C GLY A 44 8.97 -7.10 -4.26
N GLN A 45 8.57 -7.07 -3.00
CA GLN A 45 7.52 -7.89 -2.43
C GLN A 45 6.23 -7.10 -2.26
N ILE A 46 5.10 -7.75 -2.49
CA ILE A 46 3.77 -7.23 -2.15
C ILE A 46 3.32 -7.91 -0.86
N LEU A 47 3.19 -7.13 0.22
CA LEU A 47 2.69 -7.59 1.52
C LEU A 47 1.28 -7.06 1.76
N GLY A 48 0.35 -7.95 2.11
CA GLY A 48 -1.00 -7.60 2.55
C GLY A 48 -1.12 -7.54 4.07
N LEU A 49 -1.84 -6.54 4.59
CA LEU A 49 -2.25 -6.47 5.99
C LEU A 49 -3.76 -6.64 6.08
N LEU A 50 -4.20 -7.73 6.67
CA LEU A 50 -5.59 -8.10 6.90
C LEU A 50 -5.97 -7.95 8.36
N GLY A 51 -7.24 -7.80 8.62
CA GLY A 51 -7.81 -7.73 9.97
C GLY A 51 -8.99 -6.76 10.03
N PRO A 52 -9.79 -6.81 11.11
CA PRO A 52 -10.97 -5.98 11.27
C PRO A 52 -10.64 -4.48 11.30
N ASN A 53 -11.67 -3.65 11.13
CA ASN A 53 -11.51 -2.21 11.21
C ASN A 53 -11.05 -1.80 12.62
N GLY A 54 -10.13 -0.84 12.69
CA GLY A 54 -9.59 -0.34 13.96
C GLY A 54 -8.55 -1.25 14.64
N VAL A 55 -8.10 -2.35 14.00
CA VAL A 55 -7.09 -3.27 14.56
C VAL A 55 -5.65 -2.73 14.52
N GLY A 56 -5.42 -1.58 13.85
CA GLY A 56 -4.10 -0.94 13.79
C GLY A 56 -3.40 -0.99 12.43
N LYS A 57 -4.08 -1.39 11.33
CA LYS A 57 -3.48 -1.44 9.98
C LYS A 57 -2.93 -0.08 9.53
N SER A 58 -3.76 0.96 9.50
CA SER A 58 -3.32 2.33 9.15
C SER A 58 -2.32 2.90 10.17
N THR A 59 -2.38 2.45 11.42
CA THR A 59 -1.39 2.81 12.44
C THR A 59 -0.01 2.29 12.09
N ILE A 60 0.09 1.09 11.53
CA ILE A 60 1.37 0.54 11.02
C ILE A 60 1.93 1.44 9.91
N PHE A 61 1.09 1.93 8.99
CA PHE A 61 1.53 2.88 7.95
C PHE A 61 2.03 4.20 8.54
N ASN A 62 1.32 4.74 9.54
CA ASN A 62 1.75 5.94 10.25
C ASN A 62 3.08 5.74 10.99
N LEU A 63 3.33 4.56 11.53
CA LEU A 63 4.62 4.19 12.13
C LEU A 63 5.73 4.08 11.07
N ILE A 64 5.48 3.44 9.91
CA ILE A 64 6.44 3.29 8.81
C ILE A 64 6.79 4.66 8.22
N THR A 65 5.80 5.53 7.97
CA THR A 65 6.04 6.88 7.44
C THR A 65 6.68 7.82 8.45
N GLY A 66 6.56 7.55 9.76
CA GLY A 66 7.08 8.39 10.83
C GLY A 66 6.15 9.53 11.22
N LEU A 67 4.86 9.42 10.89
CA LEU A 67 3.82 10.33 11.38
C LEU A 67 3.63 10.18 12.88
N ILE A 68 3.76 8.95 13.37
CA ILE A 68 3.77 8.63 14.81
C ILE A 68 4.99 7.78 15.16
N LYS A 69 5.40 7.80 16.45
CA LYS A 69 6.48 6.96 16.98
C LYS A 69 5.89 5.78 17.78
N PRO A 70 6.52 4.60 17.74
CA PRO A 70 6.12 3.50 18.61
C PRO A 70 6.54 3.78 20.07
N ASP A 71 5.79 3.22 21.03
CA ASP A 71 6.21 3.23 22.44
C ASP A 71 7.42 2.32 22.66
N TYR A 72 7.41 1.14 22.01
CA TYR A 72 8.48 0.15 22.08
C TYR A 72 8.77 -0.44 20.70
N GLY A 73 9.98 -0.99 20.56
CA GLY A 73 10.43 -1.67 19.36
C GLY A 73 11.13 -0.75 18.37
N SER A 74 11.44 -1.30 17.21
CA SER A 74 12.21 -0.56 16.19
C SER A 74 11.68 -0.80 14.78
N ILE A 75 11.81 0.23 13.96
CA ILE A 75 11.54 0.20 12.52
C ILE A 75 12.85 0.40 11.80
N THR A 76 13.20 -0.54 10.94
CA THR A 76 14.39 -0.48 10.09
C THR A 76 13.95 -0.40 8.63
N ILE A 77 14.51 0.55 7.88
CA ILE A 77 14.29 0.68 6.41
C ILE A 77 15.67 0.74 5.76
N GLN A 78 15.93 -0.15 4.78
CA GLN A 78 17.22 -0.27 4.10
C GLN A 78 18.38 -0.36 5.12
N SER A 79 18.24 -1.26 6.10
CA SER A 79 19.21 -1.51 7.18
C SER A 79 19.48 -0.34 8.13
N LYS A 80 18.67 0.74 8.09
CA LYS A 80 18.79 1.88 9.01
C LYS A 80 17.60 1.93 9.95
N ILE A 81 17.85 2.05 11.26
CA ILE A 81 16.80 2.32 12.26
C ILE A 81 16.31 3.74 12.02
N VAL A 82 14.98 3.88 11.90
CA VAL A 82 14.35 5.14 11.47
C VAL A 82 13.39 5.75 12.51
N ASN A 83 13.32 5.20 13.71
CA ASN A 83 12.38 5.66 14.75
C ASN A 83 12.41 7.18 14.97
N ASP A 84 13.58 7.79 14.92
CA ASP A 84 13.76 9.23 15.15
C ASP A 84 13.79 10.07 13.87
N TYR A 85 13.64 9.46 12.71
CA TYR A 85 13.60 10.20 11.46
C TYR A 85 12.19 10.83 11.28
N PRO A 86 12.10 12.15 11.12
CA PRO A 86 10.82 12.81 10.85
C PRO A 86 10.26 12.39 9.48
N ILE A 87 8.95 12.51 9.31
CA ILE A 87 8.21 12.05 8.12
C ILE A 87 8.83 12.54 6.80
N TYR A 88 9.14 13.84 6.69
CA TYR A 88 9.68 14.43 5.46
C TYR A 88 11.04 13.83 5.07
N LEU A 89 11.90 13.56 6.06
CA LEU A 89 13.21 12.95 5.83
C LEU A 89 13.05 11.46 5.47
N ARG A 90 12.15 10.77 6.14
CA ARG A 90 11.90 9.35 5.94
C ARG A 90 11.33 9.10 4.55
N THR A 91 10.28 9.84 4.17
CA THR A 91 9.64 9.69 2.86
C THR A 91 10.58 10.04 1.72
N LYS A 92 11.32 11.16 1.82
CA LYS A 92 12.28 11.57 0.79
C LYS A 92 13.47 10.60 0.67
N LYS A 93 14.11 10.24 1.79
CA LYS A 93 15.35 9.43 1.79
C LYS A 93 15.12 8.00 1.34
N PHE A 94 14.00 7.39 1.75
CA PHE A 94 13.68 6.00 1.43
C PHE A 94 12.69 5.87 0.28
N ARG A 95 12.27 7.02 -0.30
CA ARG A 95 11.35 7.08 -1.45
C ARG A 95 10.05 6.32 -1.16
N ILE A 96 9.37 6.73 -0.06
CA ILE A 96 8.11 6.15 0.36
C ILE A 96 6.97 6.96 -0.25
N GLY A 97 6.15 6.33 -1.09
CA GLY A 97 4.85 6.82 -1.51
C GLY A 97 3.76 6.32 -0.57
N TYR A 98 2.80 7.17 -0.23
CA TYR A 98 1.67 6.80 0.61
C TYR A 98 0.37 7.24 -0.03
N VAL A 99 -0.55 6.30 -0.18
CA VAL A 99 -1.91 6.49 -0.66
C VAL A 99 -2.83 6.29 0.53
N PRO A 100 -3.41 7.37 1.08
CA PRO A 100 -4.32 7.27 2.23
C PRO A 100 -5.68 6.70 1.82
N GLN A 101 -6.45 6.26 2.82
CA GLN A 101 -7.81 5.78 2.65
C GLN A 101 -8.71 6.86 2.02
N TYR A 102 -8.58 8.10 2.50
CA TYR A 102 -9.32 9.27 2.05
C TYR A 102 -8.39 10.44 1.71
N GLY A 103 -8.80 11.26 0.74
CA GLY A 103 -8.05 12.46 0.33
C GLY A 103 -6.79 12.14 -0.47
N GLY A 104 -5.72 12.89 -0.22
CA GLY A 104 -4.45 12.76 -0.95
C GLY A 104 -4.42 13.54 -2.27
N TYR A 105 -5.39 14.43 -2.52
CA TYR A 105 -5.50 15.30 -3.70
C TYR A 105 -6.17 16.62 -3.33
N PHE A 106 -6.00 17.62 -4.18
CA PHE A 106 -6.65 18.93 -4.04
C PHE A 106 -8.04 18.88 -4.68
N HIS A 107 -9.07 19.07 -3.87
CA HIS A 107 -10.48 18.89 -4.26
C HIS A 107 -10.94 19.85 -5.36
N ASP A 108 -10.50 21.11 -5.30
CA ASP A 108 -10.91 22.18 -6.19
C ASP A 108 -9.99 22.40 -7.40
N LEU A 109 -8.98 21.54 -7.56
CA LEU A 109 -8.17 21.45 -8.77
C LEU A 109 -8.69 20.35 -9.69
N THR A 110 -8.48 20.51 -10.99
CA THR A 110 -8.72 19.44 -11.96
C THR A 110 -7.75 18.29 -11.74
N LEU A 111 -8.00 17.14 -12.38
CA LEU A 111 -7.08 16.01 -12.34
C LEU A 111 -5.68 16.41 -12.85
N MET A 112 -5.63 17.12 -14.01
CA MET A 112 -4.37 17.57 -14.58
C MET A 112 -3.64 18.58 -13.68
N GLU A 113 -4.36 19.52 -13.08
CA GLU A 113 -3.77 20.49 -12.14
C GLU A 113 -3.22 19.81 -10.89
N ASN A 114 -3.90 18.78 -10.38
CA ASN A 114 -3.38 17.95 -9.27
C ASN A 114 -2.04 17.30 -9.63
N LEU A 115 -1.96 16.66 -10.81
CA LEU A 115 -0.72 16.03 -11.29
C LEU A 115 0.39 17.03 -11.51
N ASN A 116 0.07 18.21 -12.08
CA ASN A 116 1.05 19.27 -12.28
C ASN A 116 1.56 19.85 -10.96
N ALA A 117 0.67 20.19 -10.02
CA ALA A 117 1.04 20.78 -8.73
C ALA A 117 2.01 19.86 -7.94
N ILE A 118 1.70 18.58 -7.84
CA ILE A 118 2.60 17.62 -7.17
C ILE A 118 3.84 17.33 -8.02
N GLY A 119 3.67 17.25 -9.35
CA GLY A 119 4.76 17.04 -10.29
C GLY A 119 5.83 18.13 -10.22
N GLU A 120 5.46 19.40 -10.06
CA GLU A 120 6.40 20.52 -9.92
C GLU A 120 7.27 20.43 -8.66
N ILE A 121 6.72 19.88 -7.59
CA ILE A 121 7.45 19.67 -6.34
C ILE A 121 8.41 18.47 -6.44
N LEU A 122 7.99 17.40 -7.10
CA LEU A 122 8.72 16.12 -7.07
C LEU A 122 9.65 15.89 -8.26
N VAL A 123 9.36 16.51 -9.43
CA VAL A 123 10.09 16.31 -10.70
C VAL A 123 10.50 17.69 -11.24
N LEU A 124 11.70 18.11 -10.91
CA LEU A 124 12.20 19.46 -11.24
C LEU A 124 12.37 19.68 -12.74
N ASP A 125 12.81 18.67 -13.49
CA ASP A 125 12.92 18.76 -14.95
C ASP A 125 11.54 18.77 -15.60
N LYS A 126 11.24 19.85 -16.32
CA LYS A 126 9.94 20.07 -16.96
C LYS A 126 9.62 19.01 -18.02
N LYS A 127 10.61 18.60 -18.82
CA LYS A 127 10.40 17.63 -19.89
C LYS A 127 10.09 16.24 -19.31
N ILE A 128 10.89 15.80 -18.34
CA ILE A 128 10.69 14.52 -17.62
C ILE A 128 9.33 14.53 -16.93
N ARG A 129 8.95 15.66 -16.31
CA ARG A 129 7.67 15.81 -15.62
C ARG A 129 6.47 15.63 -16.57
N ILE A 130 6.49 16.28 -17.73
CA ILE A 130 5.42 16.18 -18.72
C ILE A 130 5.30 14.76 -19.25
N GLU A 131 6.41 14.12 -19.62
CA GLU A 131 6.44 12.73 -20.11
C GLU A 131 5.88 11.77 -19.04
N LYS A 132 6.28 11.96 -17.80
CA LYS A 132 5.83 11.14 -16.68
C LYS A 132 4.34 11.29 -16.39
N ILE A 133 3.83 12.53 -16.36
CA ILE A 133 2.40 12.81 -16.15
C ILE A 133 1.59 12.15 -17.27
N SER A 134 1.97 12.34 -18.54
CA SER A 134 1.30 11.71 -19.68
C SER A 134 1.30 10.17 -19.59
N SER A 135 2.42 9.59 -19.19
CA SER A 135 2.52 8.14 -19.00
C SER A 135 1.61 7.63 -17.88
N LEU A 136 1.51 8.37 -16.77
CA LEU A 136 0.62 8.01 -15.67
C LEU A 136 -0.85 8.16 -16.04
N ILE A 137 -1.23 9.23 -16.74
CA ILE A 137 -2.60 9.42 -17.24
C ILE A 137 -3.01 8.23 -18.10
N ALA A 138 -2.20 7.86 -19.09
CA ALA A 138 -2.46 6.71 -19.95
C ALA A 138 -2.51 5.38 -19.18
N LYS A 139 -1.54 5.15 -18.27
CA LYS A 139 -1.48 3.92 -17.47
C LYS A 139 -2.72 3.73 -16.58
N PHE A 140 -3.27 4.83 -16.06
CA PHE A 140 -4.42 4.81 -15.17
C PHE A 140 -5.75 5.08 -15.89
N GLU A 141 -5.75 5.16 -17.25
CA GLU A 141 -6.95 5.42 -18.05
C GLU A 141 -7.72 6.65 -17.56
N LEU A 142 -7.01 7.78 -17.43
CA LEU A 142 -7.52 9.03 -16.88
C LEU A 142 -7.68 10.13 -17.95
N ASP A 143 -7.37 9.81 -19.23
CA ASP A 143 -7.35 10.77 -20.34
C ASP A 143 -8.66 11.55 -20.49
N SER A 144 -9.78 10.86 -20.36
CA SER A 144 -11.12 11.45 -20.57
C SER A 144 -11.57 12.39 -19.45
N VAL A 145 -10.83 12.48 -18.34
CA VAL A 145 -11.22 13.24 -17.15
C VAL A 145 -10.15 14.23 -16.68
N CYS A 146 -9.17 14.53 -17.54
CA CYS A 146 -8.06 15.44 -17.21
C CYS A 146 -8.54 16.82 -16.74
N ASP A 147 -9.59 17.36 -17.37
CA ASP A 147 -10.15 18.70 -17.09
C ASP A 147 -11.27 18.66 -16.04
N VAL A 148 -11.60 17.48 -15.49
CA VAL A 148 -12.63 17.36 -14.47
C VAL A 148 -12.05 17.68 -13.10
N MET A 149 -12.73 18.55 -12.34
CA MET A 149 -12.36 18.84 -10.94
C MET A 149 -12.36 17.55 -10.11
N ALA A 150 -11.32 17.39 -9.28
CA ALA A 150 -11.12 16.16 -8.51
C ALA A 150 -12.29 15.81 -7.58
N LYS A 151 -13.03 16.82 -7.07
CA LYS A 151 -14.24 16.58 -6.27
C LYS A 151 -15.36 15.89 -7.06
N HIS A 152 -15.42 16.07 -8.39
CA HIS A 152 -16.45 15.51 -9.27
C HIS A 152 -16.07 14.15 -9.88
N LEU A 153 -14.83 13.68 -9.68
CA LEU A 153 -14.39 12.36 -10.11
C LEU A 153 -15.17 11.26 -9.37
N SER A 154 -15.38 10.13 -10.04
CA SER A 154 -15.88 8.91 -9.39
C SER A 154 -14.91 8.38 -8.34
N GLY A 155 -15.38 7.49 -7.44
CA GLY A 155 -14.52 6.87 -6.42
C GLY A 155 -13.30 6.17 -7.04
N GLY A 156 -13.51 5.41 -8.11
CA GLY A 156 -12.44 4.73 -8.83
C GLY A 156 -11.46 5.69 -9.52
N GLN A 157 -11.94 6.77 -10.12
CA GLN A 157 -11.09 7.80 -10.71
C GLN A 157 -10.26 8.53 -9.65
N LYS A 158 -10.86 8.87 -8.49
CA LYS A 158 -10.15 9.45 -7.35
C LYS A 158 -9.03 8.53 -6.85
N LYS A 159 -9.31 7.25 -6.70
CA LYS A 159 -8.31 6.27 -6.24
C LYS A 159 -7.16 6.14 -7.24
N ARG A 160 -7.45 6.08 -8.55
CA ARG A 160 -6.45 6.07 -9.62
C ARG A 160 -5.59 7.35 -9.62
N LEU A 161 -6.22 8.52 -9.46
CA LEU A 161 -5.50 9.80 -9.33
C LEU A 161 -4.52 9.78 -8.16
N VAL A 162 -4.95 9.38 -6.95
CA VAL A 162 -4.09 9.39 -5.76
C VAL A 162 -2.90 8.43 -5.90
N ILE A 163 -3.12 7.26 -6.52
CA ILE A 163 -2.02 6.33 -6.81
C ILE A 163 -1.06 6.95 -7.84
N ALA A 164 -1.56 7.58 -8.90
CA ALA A 164 -0.73 8.28 -9.88
C ALA A 164 0.10 9.39 -9.24
N LEU A 165 -0.50 10.20 -8.33
CA LEU A 165 0.22 11.22 -7.55
C LEU A 165 1.35 10.63 -6.71
N ALA A 166 1.11 9.52 -6.03
CA ALA A 166 2.13 8.84 -5.23
C ALA A 166 3.30 8.30 -6.09
N LEU A 167 3.05 7.96 -7.35
CA LEU A 167 4.07 7.46 -8.29
C LEU A 167 4.93 8.57 -8.90
N LEU A 168 4.51 9.83 -8.86
CA LEU A 168 5.31 10.96 -9.37
C LEU A 168 6.71 11.04 -8.73
N GLY A 169 6.84 10.66 -7.46
CA GLY A 169 8.11 10.66 -6.72
C GLY A 169 9.02 9.44 -6.96
N ASP A 170 8.72 8.55 -7.92
CA ASP A 170 9.43 7.27 -8.15
C ASP A 170 9.63 6.47 -6.86
N PRO A 171 8.57 6.10 -6.15
CA PRO A 171 8.71 5.42 -4.88
C PRO A 171 9.40 4.06 -5.05
N LYS A 172 10.20 3.67 -4.05
CA LYS A 172 10.73 2.30 -3.89
C LYS A 172 9.85 1.47 -2.96
N ILE A 173 9.11 2.17 -2.12
CA ILE A 173 8.15 1.61 -1.17
C ILE A 173 6.83 2.32 -1.42
N LEU A 174 5.76 1.58 -1.63
CA LEU A 174 4.41 2.13 -1.80
C LEU A 174 3.50 1.55 -0.72
N LEU A 175 2.86 2.43 0.04
CA LEU A 175 1.90 2.09 1.06
C LEU A 175 0.49 2.43 0.54
N LEU A 176 -0.42 1.46 0.51
CA LEU A 176 -1.79 1.63 0.00
C LEU A 176 -2.79 1.31 1.11
N ASP A 177 -3.49 2.34 1.59
CA ASP A 177 -4.48 2.20 2.65
C ASP A 177 -5.88 2.06 2.05
N GLU A 178 -6.47 0.86 2.15
CA GLU A 178 -7.76 0.46 1.60
C GLU A 178 -7.94 0.84 0.11
N PRO A 179 -7.06 0.34 -0.78
CA PRO A 179 -7.11 0.72 -2.19
C PRO A 179 -8.36 0.20 -2.91
N PHE A 180 -9.02 -0.85 -2.42
CA PHE A 180 -10.18 -1.48 -3.06
C PHE A 180 -11.53 -1.04 -2.47
N ALA A 181 -11.51 -0.28 -1.37
CA ALA A 181 -12.73 0.10 -0.67
C ALA A 181 -13.70 0.91 -1.55
N ALA A 182 -14.98 0.52 -1.54
CA ALA A 182 -16.10 1.17 -2.24
C ALA A 182 -15.91 1.27 -3.78
N LEU A 183 -15.25 0.30 -4.40
CA LEU A 183 -15.03 0.22 -5.83
C LEU A 183 -15.86 -0.94 -6.46
N ASP A 184 -16.16 -0.80 -7.74
CA ASP A 184 -16.74 -1.88 -8.54
C ASP A 184 -15.68 -2.95 -8.90
N VAL A 185 -16.17 -4.14 -9.27
CA VAL A 185 -15.33 -5.32 -9.55
C VAL A 185 -14.32 -5.08 -10.67
N LEU A 186 -14.69 -4.31 -11.72
CA LEU A 186 -13.80 -4.05 -12.85
C LEU A 186 -12.66 -3.11 -12.44
N THR A 187 -12.98 -2.07 -11.69
CA THR A 187 -12.00 -1.14 -11.12
C THR A 187 -11.05 -1.85 -10.15
N ILE A 188 -11.55 -2.75 -9.30
CA ILE A 188 -10.70 -3.56 -8.40
C ILE A 188 -9.72 -4.40 -9.22
N LYS A 189 -10.18 -5.15 -10.23
CA LYS A 189 -9.31 -5.97 -11.09
C LYS A 189 -8.25 -5.14 -11.81
N MET A 190 -8.62 -3.96 -12.31
CA MET A 190 -7.66 -3.03 -12.92
C MET A 190 -6.59 -2.61 -11.90
N LEU A 191 -6.96 -2.21 -10.70
CA LEU A 191 -6.00 -1.80 -9.67
C LEU A 191 -5.12 -2.96 -9.21
N GLN A 192 -5.65 -4.17 -9.09
CA GLN A 192 -4.86 -5.38 -8.79
C GLN A 192 -3.78 -5.61 -9.85
N ASN A 193 -4.13 -5.51 -11.13
CA ASN A 193 -3.16 -5.64 -12.23
C ASN A 193 -2.09 -4.53 -12.15
N ILE A 194 -2.49 -3.28 -11.93
CA ILE A 194 -1.55 -2.17 -11.77
C ILE A 194 -0.60 -2.42 -10.59
N ILE A 195 -1.09 -2.88 -9.44
CA ILE A 195 -0.27 -3.17 -8.25
C ILE A 195 0.77 -4.25 -8.58
N VAL A 196 0.38 -5.32 -9.27
CA VAL A 196 1.28 -6.39 -9.70
C VAL A 196 2.29 -5.87 -10.72
N ASP A 197 1.89 -5.05 -11.70
CA ASP A 197 2.79 -4.46 -12.69
C ASP A 197 3.80 -3.49 -12.04
N LEU A 198 3.38 -2.71 -11.04
CA LEU A 198 4.29 -1.84 -10.28
C LEU A 198 5.38 -2.63 -9.56
N GLN A 199 5.06 -3.80 -9.03
CA GLN A 199 6.04 -4.70 -8.43
C GLN A 199 6.92 -5.35 -9.49
N SER A 200 6.34 -5.93 -10.56
CA SER A 200 7.07 -6.72 -11.54
C SER A 200 7.98 -5.89 -12.45
N ASP A 201 7.48 -4.75 -12.93
CA ASP A 201 8.15 -3.95 -13.95
C ASP A 201 9.06 -2.88 -13.34
N TYR A 202 8.65 -2.30 -12.20
CA TYR A 202 9.38 -1.21 -11.54
C TYR A 202 10.08 -1.63 -10.25
N ASN A 203 9.94 -2.90 -9.84
CA ASN A 203 10.55 -3.45 -8.62
C ASN A 203 10.18 -2.63 -7.36
N ILE A 204 8.96 -2.09 -7.31
CA ILE A 204 8.43 -1.37 -6.16
C ILE A 204 7.99 -2.41 -5.11
N SER A 205 8.39 -2.20 -3.86
CA SER A 205 7.90 -2.99 -2.73
C SER A 205 6.61 -2.36 -2.22
N ILE A 206 5.55 -3.15 -2.10
CA ILE A 206 4.23 -2.63 -1.79
C ILE A 206 3.72 -3.23 -0.49
N ILE A 207 3.18 -2.40 0.38
CA ILE A 207 2.39 -2.85 1.53
C ILE A 207 0.99 -2.29 1.32
N LEU A 208 0.00 -3.15 1.28
CA LEU A 208 -1.39 -2.72 1.19
C LEU A 208 -2.21 -3.31 2.33
N CYS A 209 -3.13 -2.53 2.85
CA CYS A 209 -4.12 -3.02 3.79
C CYS A 209 -5.52 -2.85 3.19
N ASP A 210 -6.36 -3.85 3.37
CA ASP A 210 -7.77 -3.77 3.00
C ASP A 210 -8.58 -4.70 3.90
N HIS A 211 -9.86 -4.45 4.03
CA HIS A 211 -10.80 -5.35 4.70
C HIS A 211 -11.44 -6.34 3.71
N GLN A 212 -11.30 -6.13 2.41
CA GLN A 212 -11.76 -7.03 1.35
C GLN A 212 -10.71 -8.13 1.13
N ALA A 213 -10.74 -9.16 1.99
CA ALA A 213 -9.72 -10.21 2.02
C ALA A 213 -9.50 -10.90 0.66
N ARG A 214 -10.57 -11.20 -0.10
CA ARG A 214 -10.47 -11.87 -1.40
C ARG A 214 -9.66 -11.04 -2.39
N ASP A 215 -9.98 -9.76 -2.47
CA ASP A 215 -9.36 -8.85 -3.42
C ASP A 215 -7.89 -8.60 -3.07
N LEU A 216 -7.60 -8.45 -1.77
CA LEU A 216 -6.23 -8.31 -1.30
C LEU A 216 -5.41 -9.58 -1.56
N LEU A 217 -5.90 -10.74 -1.16
CA LEU A 217 -5.17 -12.01 -1.29
C LEU A 217 -4.91 -12.43 -2.74
N SER A 218 -5.68 -11.89 -3.69
CA SER A 218 -5.48 -12.17 -5.12
C SER A 218 -4.27 -11.47 -5.75
N CYS A 219 -3.68 -10.47 -5.10
CA CYS A 219 -2.58 -9.68 -5.66
C CYS A 219 -1.34 -9.57 -4.77
N VAL A 220 -1.28 -10.27 -3.63
CA VAL A 220 -0.14 -10.25 -2.71
C VAL A 220 0.71 -11.50 -2.76
N ASP A 221 2.00 -11.38 -2.46
CA ASP A 221 2.91 -12.50 -2.30
C ASP A 221 2.73 -13.18 -0.94
N ILE A 222 2.60 -12.34 0.11
CA ILE A 222 2.43 -12.76 1.51
C ILE A 222 1.40 -11.83 2.14
N ALA A 223 0.62 -12.35 3.07
CA ALA A 223 -0.24 -11.53 3.90
C ALA A 223 -0.06 -11.85 5.39
N ILE A 224 -0.45 -10.88 6.21
CA ILE A 224 -0.44 -10.93 7.67
C ILE A 224 -1.85 -10.66 8.14
N VAL A 225 -2.34 -11.47 9.06
CA VAL A 225 -3.63 -11.27 9.72
C VAL A 225 -3.40 -10.69 11.10
N LEU A 226 -3.96 -9.51 11.32
CA LEU A 226 -3.95 -8.81 12.61
C LEU A 226 -5.27 -9.04 13.33
N SER A 227 -5.21 -9.42 14.59
CA SER A 227 -6.34 -9.51 15.50
C SER A 227 -5.89 -9.19 16.93
N ASN A 228 -6.74 -8.58 17.72
CA ASN A 228 -6.46 -8.24 19.13
C ASN A 228 -5.07 -7.60 19.32
N CYS A 229 -4.74 -6.59 18.50
CA CYS A 229 -3.47 -5.85 18.54
C CYS A 229 -2.22 -6.67 18.16
N LYS A 230 -2.33 -7.92 17.73
CA LYS A 230 -1.23 -8.85 17.45
C LYS A 230 -1.32 -9.42 16.04
N ILE A 231 -0.20 -9.95 15.57
CA ILE A 231 -0.19 -10.83 14.40
C ILE A 231 -0.60 -12.22 14.87
N ILE A 232 -1.66 -12.76 14.30
CA ILE A 232 -2.16 -14.12 14.59
C ILE A 232 -1.74 -15.13 13.53
N ALA A 233 -1.61 -14.69 12.26
CA ALA A 233 -1.17 -15.55 11.17
C ALA A 233 -0.38 -14.75 10.15
N SER A 234 0.57 -15.40 9.47
CA SER A 234 1.27 -14.85 8.30
C SER A 234 1.66 -15.97 7.35
N GLY A 235 1.64 -15.68 6.05
CA GLY A 235 2.01 -16.64 5.02
C GLY A 235 1.54 -16.25 3.64
N THR A 236 1.74 -17.12 2.67
CA THR A 236 1.16 -16.99 1.34
C THR A 236 -0.37 -17.04 1.41
N PRO A 237 -1.10 -16.49 0.41
CA PRO A 237 -2.56 -16.61 0.36
C PRO A 237 -3.08 -18.02 0.61
N SER A 238 -2.46 -19.03 -0.03
CA SER A 238 -2.84 -20.44 0.13
C SER A 238 -2.60 -20.99 1.55
N GLN A 239 -1.53 -20.56 2.22
CA GLN A 239 -1.26 -20.93 3.60
C GLN A 239 -2.28 -20.33 4.57
N LEU A 240 -2.61 -19.05 4.37
CA LEU A 240 -3.54 -18.33 5.25
C LEU A 240 -4.97 -18.87 5.19
N ILE A 241 -5.44 -19.27 4.00
CA ILE A 241 -6.79 -19.84 3.84
C ILE A 241 -6.93 -21.17 4.61
N ASN A 242 -5.84 -21.90 4.76
CA ASN A 242 -5.81 -23.19 5.47
C ASN A 242 -5.38 -23.04 6.94
N ASN A 243 -5.12 -21.83 7.41
CA ASN A 243 -4.71 -21.57 8.79
C ASN A 243 -5.96 -21.43 9.69
N ASP A 244 -6.07 -22.27 10.72
CA ASP A 244 -7.26 -22.31 11.58
C ASP A 244 -7.43 -21.01 12.39
N GLU A 245 -6.37 -20.42 12.96
CA GLU A 245 -6.45 -19.16 13.69
C GLU A 245 -6.93 -18.01 12.77
N ALA A 246 -6.50 -17.99 11.51
CA ALA A 246 -6.93 -17.00 10.53
C ALA A 246 -8.40 -17.19 10.11
N LYS A 247 -8.86 -18.45 10.00
CA LYS A 247 -10.27 -18.77 9.75
C LYS A 247 -11.14 -18.29 10.90
N ASP A 248 -10.83 -18.73 12.12
CA ASP A 248 -11.62 -18.41 13.31
C ASP A 248 -11.70 -16.91 13.58
N ALA A 249 -10.59 -16.20 13.41
CA ALA A 249 -10.51 -14.79 13.77
C ALA A 249 -10.95 -13.82 12.65
N TYR A 250 -10.94 -14.24 11.37
CA TYR A 250 -11.12 -13.30 10.28
C TYR A 250 -11.86 -13.83 9.04
N PHE A 251 -11.53 -15.02 8.54
CA PHE A 251 -12.07 -15.49 7.25
C PHE A 251 -13.42 -16.20 7.36
N GLY A 252 -13.65 -16.96 8.44
CA GLY A 252 -14.74 -17.93 8.55
C GLY A 252 -14.51 -19.20 7.72
N ASP A 253 -15.22 -20.27 8.07
CA ASP A 253 -15.02 -21.62 7.49
C ASP A 253 -15.30 -21.73 5.98
N SER A 254 -16.17 -20.89 5.46
CA SER A 254 -16.60 -20.92 4.04
C SER A 254 -15.75 -20.07 3.11
N PHE A 255 -14.70 -19.44 3.58
CA PHE A 255 -13.90 -18.51 2.78
C PHE A 255 -13.07 -19.24 1.71
N LYS A 256 -13.22 -18.82 0.45
CA LYS A 256 -12.45 -19.30 -0.70
C LYS A 256 -11.96 -18.13 -1.54
N ILE A 257 -10.75 -18.22 -2.07
CA ILE A 257 -10.29 -17.36 -3.16
C ILE A 257 -10.70 -18.04 -4.45
N SER A 258 -11.53 -17.36 -5.23
CA SER A 258 -11.97 -17.83 -6.55
C SER A 258 -10.92 -17.57 -7.61
#